data_156f9cd4b87db8901332b5f98b723a26
#
_entry.id   156f9cd4b87db8901332b5f98b723a26
#
_cell.length_a   1.000
_cell.length_b   1.000
_cell.length_c   1.000
_cell.angle_alpha   90.00
_cell.angle_beta   90.00
_cell.angle_gamma   90.00
#
_symmetry.space_group_name_H-M   'P 1'
#
loop_
_entity.id
_entity.type
_entity.pdbx_description
1 polymer ?
#
loop_
_entity_poly.entity_id
_entity_poly.type
_entity_poly.pdbx_seq_one_letter_code
_entity_poly.pdbx_strand_id
1 'polypeptide(L)'
;MRRFNRVGLALTILFLALPQPAPYAQQRRSVRAAAAKTAPAPSTYFAAERAAAERITIEGMKEILYFIASDEMAGRDTPSPGLDKTAQYIADRLKKLKFRPAGDNGTYFQHIALTRTEVDREHSSAQLGNRTFMLGEDFLPTGRVSGDVDAPLVYAGHGWVFKSKNVNAYEGLDVRDKIVIVSGDGVEPPQGMSVANASGRDWESPISYAEKHGAKALILVPRTFERRWRYGAARVGRPYFTVPRLENLAADDEDEVETNAPPQGLATIIPSRGMLETLFAGEQADAARVIQAAASGEQAKGFALSPSKRLHLTLKLSVTEVGTQNVVAILDGKDPALKKEYVALGAHYDHVGSSAATGCRPVGSDTICNGADDDGSGTTALLTMAEAFAKGPRPRRSILFVWHAGEEKGLWGSEYFTRYPTVPLKQFAAQLNIDMIGRSKKDGDTNPANKMLTGPEEIYVIGSRMMSTQLADRNEAVNRDYLNLKFNYHYDEPNDPERLFYRSDHYNYAKHGVPIIFYFDGVHEDYHRPTDSPDKIDYEKMQKIARTVFILASELANATARPVVDKQIPTETTNR
;
A
#
# COMPACT_ATOMS: atom_id res chain seq x y z
N MET A 1 46.09 -30.32 -64.02
CA MET A 1 47.37 -31.01 -63.91
C MET A 1 47.94 -30.89 -62.50
N ARG A 2 48.47 -32.02 -62.08
CA ARG A 2 49.22 -32.27 -60.81
C ARG A 2 48.44 -32.54 -59.55
N ARG A 3 48.47 -33.82 -59.30
CA ARG A 3 48.23 -34.63 -58.08
C ARG A 3 49.27 -34.34 -57.01
N PHE A 4 48.94 -34.68 -55.80
CA PHE A 4 49.73 -35.36 -54.74
C PHE A 4 49.22 -34.95 -53.38
N ASN A 5 49.15 -35.64 -52.33
CA ASN A 5 49.14 -37.06 -51.96
C ASN A 5 48.66 -37.13 -50.51
N ARG A 6 48.02 -38.22 -50.17
CA ARG A 6 47.55 -38.56 -48.81
C ARG A 6 48.74 -38.97 -47.94
N VAL A 7 48.79 -38.48 -46.68
CA VAL A 7 49.43 -39.21 -45.58
C VAL A 7 48.44 -39.23 -44.41
N GLY A 8 48.03 -40.43 -44.04
CA GLY A 8 47.17 -40.62 -42.86
C GLY A 8 48.00 -40.68 -41.59
N LEU A 9 47.46 -40.07 -40.56
CA LEU A 9 47.95 -40.26 -39.17
C LEU A 9 46.77 -40.76 -38.34
N ALA A 10 46.89 -42.04 -37.91
CA ALA A 10 45.94 -42.64 -37.01
C ALA A 10 46.18 -42.11 -35.59
N LEU A 11 45.17 -41.43 -35.02
CA LEU A 11 45.19 -41.01 -33.61
C LEU A 11 44.27 -41.97 -32.83
N THR A 12 44.85 -42.78 -31.98
CA THR A 12 44.17 -43.69 -31.06
C THR A 12 43.58 -42.85 -29.94
N ILE A 13 42.24 -42.69 -29.91
CA ILE A 13 41.53 -42.01 -28.84
C ILE A 13 41.20 -43.04 -27.75
N LEU A 14 41.83 -42.87 -26.59
CA LEU A 14 41.55 -43.60 -25.36
C LEU A 14 40.26 -43.07 -24.73
N PHE A 15 39.17 -43.84 -24.75
CA PHE A 15 37.92 -43.53 -24.09
C PHE A 15 38.09 -43.76 -22.57
N LEU A 16 38.23 -42.67 -21.80
CA LEU A 16 38.00 -42.65 -20.35
C LEU A 16 36.48 -42.60 -20.12
N ALA A 17 35.90 -43.69 -19.65
CA ALA A 17 34.51 -43.77 -19.24
C ALA A 17 34.30 -42.94 -17.95
N LEU A 18 33.65 -41.79 -18.07
CA LEU A 18 33.09 -41.06 -16.92
C LEU A 18 31.75 -41.70 -16.54
N PRO A 19 31.45 -41.85 -15.25
CA PRO A 19 30.17 -42.40 -14.81
C PRO A 19 29.01 -41.48 -15.21
N GLN A 20 28.02 -42.02 -15.86
CA GLN A 20 26.77 -41.33 -16.21
C GLN A 20 25.98 -41.03 -14.94
N PRO A 21 25.38 -39.84 -14.78
CA PRO A 21 24.47 -39.57 -13.69
C PRO A 21 23.18 -40.37 -13.84
N ALA A 22 22.74 -40.97 -12.74
CA ALA A 22 21.50 -41.75 -12.68
C ALA A 22 20.29 -40.89 -13.08
N PRO A 23 19.27 -41.43 -13.73
CA PRO A 23 18.17 -40.67 -14.26
C PRO A 23 17.31 -40.05 -13.15
N TYR A 24 17.01 -38.78 -13.30
CA TYR A 24 16.24 -37.88 -12.42
C TYR A 24 14.85 -38.42 -11.97
N ALA A 25 14.40 -39.50 -12.56
CA ALA A 25 13.09 -40.11 -12.26
C ALA A 25 13.04 -40.89 -10.94
N GLN A 26 14.19 -41.34 -10.38
CA GLN A 26 14.20 -42.10 -9.12
C GLN A 26 14.21 -41.21 -7.89
N GLN A 27 14.71 -39.98 -7.94
CA GLN A 27 14.65 -39.03 -6.82
C GLN A 27 13.25 -38.49 -6.60
N ARG A 28 12.40 -38.36 -7.63
CA ARG A 28 11.00 -37.92 -7.49
C ARG A 28 10.10 -38.93 -6.75
N ARG A 29 10.42 -40.25 -6.78
CA ARG A 29 9.63 -41.26 -6.07
C ARG A 29 9.90 -41.29 -4.56
N SER A 30 11.11 -41.01 -4.11
CA SER A 30 11.45 -41.01 -2.69
C SER A 30 10.93 -39.77 -1.95
N VAL A 31 10.89 -38.60 -2.61
CA VAL A 31 10.32 -37.36 -2.03
C VAL A 31 8.79 -37.44 -1.95
N ARG A 32 8.12 -38.07 -2.96
CA ARG A 32 6.67 -38.24 -2.91
C ARG A 32 6.19 -39.25 -1.86
N ALA A 33 7.00 -40.24 -1.53
CA ALA A 33 6.66 -41.22 -0.50
C ALA A 33 6.88 -40.69 0.93
N ALA A 34 7.74 -39.68 1.13
CA ALA A 34 7.94 -39.06 2.44
C ALA A 34 6.89 -37.96 2.75
N ALA A 35 6.39 -37.26 1.73
CA ALA A 35 5.35 -36.23 1.89
C ALA A 35 3.93 -36.81 2.11
N ALA A 36 3.67 -38.05 1.71
CA ALA A 36 2.35 -38.69 1.83
C ALA A 36 2.05 -39.25 3.25
N LYS A 37 2.96 -39.13 4.22
CA LYS A 37 2.79 -39.79 5.54
C LYS A 37 2.43 -38.88 6.72
N THR A 38 2.11 -37.61 6.49
CA THR A 38 1.74 -36.71 7.60
C THR A 38 0.56 -35.79 7.28
N ALA A 39 -0.47 -36.24 6.58
CA ALA A 39 -1.78 -35.63 6.72
C ALA A 39 -2.30 -36.07 8.12
N PRO A 40 -2.50 -35.16 9.06
CA PRO A 40 -3.12 -35.55 10.32
C PRO A 40 -4.51 -36.08 10.04
N ALA A 41 -4.87 -37.19 10.70
CA ALA A 41 -6.23 -37.72 10.69
C ALA A 41 -7.26 -36.61 10.98
N PRO A 42 -8.48 -36.65 10.41
CA PRO A 42 -9.56 -35.71 10.74
C PRO A 42 -9.80 -35.79 12.25
N SER A 43 -9.33 -34.81 12.96
CA SER A 43 -9.18 -34.91 14.39
C SER A 43 -10.41 -34.39 15.10
N THR A 44 -10.71 -34.99 16.23
CA THR A 44 -11.52 -34.47 17.35
C THR A 44 -11.18 -33.00 17.74
N TYR A 45 -10.17 -32.39 17.14
CA TYR A 45 -9.71 -31.02 17.31
C TYR A 45 -10.74 -29.95 16.98
N PHE A 46 -11.61 -30.20 15.99
CA PHE A 46 -12.55 -29.18 15.49
C PHE A 46 -13.84 -29.02 16.30
N ALA A 47 -14.17 -29.91 17.21
CA ALA A 47 -15.45 -29.82 17.91
C ALA A 47 -15.54 -28.61 18.86
N ALA A 48 -14.47 -28.34 19.61
CA ALA A 48 -14.42 -27.23 20.55
C ALA A 48 -14.24 -25.87 19.81
N GLU A 49 -13.44 -25.85 18.76
CA GLU A 49 -13.25 -24.68 17.91
C GLU A 49 -14.51 -24.35 17.12
N ARG A 50 -15.24 -25.35 16.61
CA ARG A 50 -16.55 -25.15 15.98
C ARG A 50 -17.57 -24.58 16.98
N ALA A 51 -17.64 -25.10 18.19
CA ALA A 51 -18.50 -24.54 19.23
C ALA A 51 -18.12 -23.11 19.62
N ALA A 52 -16.82 -22.75 19.52
CA ALA A 52 -16.38 -21.36 19.69
C ALA A 52 -16.77 -20.49 18.51
N ALA A 53 -16.63 -20.96 17.27
CA ALA A 53 -17.02 -20.25 16.06
C ALA A 53 -18.52 -19.92 16.02
N GLU A 54 -19.38 -20.76 16.61
CA GLU A 54 -20.83 -20.48 16.73
C GLU A 54 -21.14 -19.21 17.55
N ARG A 55 -20.18 -18.71 18.34
CA ARG A 55 -20.29 -17.43 19.07
C ARG A 55 -20.14 -16.21 18.17
N ILE A 56 -19.67 -16.39 16.95
CA ILE A 56 -19.68 -15.36 15.91
C ILE A 56 -21.11 -15.32 15.37
N THR A 57 -21.93 -14.40 15.89
CA THR A 57 -23.36 -14.29 15.57
C THR A 57 -23.67 -13.08 14.70
N ILE A 58 -24.74 -13.17 13.92
CA ILE A 58 -25.21 -12.06 13.08
C ILE A 58 -25.59 -10.86 13.96
N GLU A 59 -26.22 -11.09 15.10
CA GLU A 59 -26.62 -10.04 16.04
C GLU A 59 -25.40 -9.30 16.59
N GLY A 60 -24.35 -10.04 16.99
CA GLY A 60 -23.08 -9.44 17.45
C GLY A 60 -22.39 -8.64 16.36
N MET A 61 -22.40 -9.14 15.11
CA MET A 61 -21.87 -8.41 13.97
C MET A 61 -22.66 -7.13 13.70
N LYS A 62 -23.98 -7.18 13.70
CA LYS A 62 -24.84 -6.01 13.54
C LYS A 62 -24.58 -4.96 14.61
N GLU A 63 -24.53 -5.36 15.89
CA GLU A 63 -24.24 -4.43 17.00
C GLU A 63 -22.96 -3.61 16.74
N ILE A 64 -21.90 -4.29 16.32
CA ILE A 64 -20.60 -3.65 16.07
C ILE A 64 -20.67 -2.77 14.82
N LEU A 65 -21.14 -3.32 13.69
CA LEU A 65 -21.11 -2.65 12.40
C LEU A 65 -21.99 -1.40 12.36
N TYR A 66 -23.20 -1.45 12.92
CA TYR A 66 -24.07 -0.29 13.01
C TYR A 66 -23.48 0.85 13.86
N PHE A 67 -22.59 0.52 14.80
CA PHE A 67 -21.87 1.54 15.55
C PHE A 67 -20.72 2.12 14.74
N ILE A 68 -19.78 1.29 14.23
CA ILE A 68 -18.58 1.78 13.56
C ILE A 68 -18.85 2.39 12.18
N ALA A 69 -19.92 1.98 11.51
CA ALA A 69 -20.37 2.53 10.23
C ALA A 69 -21.56 3.49 10.36
N SER A 70 -21.69 4.14 11.53
CA SER A 70 -22.68 5.20 11.74
C SER A 70 -22.15 6.57 11.29
N ASP A 71 -23.08 7.50 11.02
CA ASP A 71 -22.74 8.90 10.70
C ASP A 71 -21.94 9.59 11.82
N GLU A 72 -22.08 9.14 13.08
CA GLU A 72 -21.28 9.64 14.20
C GLU A 72 -19.77 9.43 14.01
N MET A 73 -19.38 8.39 13.29
CA MET A 73 -17.99 8.10 12.96
C MET A 73 -17.49 8.89 11.74
N ALA A 74 -18.38 9.65 11.08
CA ALA A 74 -18.06 10.54 9.95
C ALA A 74 -17.20 9.88 8.87
N GLY A 75 -17.39 8.56 8.62
CA GLY A 75 -16.66 7.77 7.64
C GLY A 75 -15.20 7.48 7.99
N ARG A 76 -14.80 7.59 9.24
CA ARG A 76 -13.51 7.12 9.81
C ARG A 76 -12.25 7.48 9.01
N ASP A 77 -12.21 8.68 8.40
CA ASP A 77 -11.01 9.12 7.65
C ASP A 77 -9.75 9.15 8.52
N THR A 78 -8.61 8.86 7.93
CA THR A 78 -7.31 8.90 8.61
C THR A 78 -6.58 10.23 8.34
N PRO A 79 -6.27 11.07 9.37
CA PRO A 79 -6.74 10.99 10.75
C PRO A 79 -8.09 11.68 10.94
N SER A 80 -8.90 11.22 11.88
CA SER A 80 -10.15 11.90 12.24
C SER A 80 -10.64 11.52 13.64
N PRO A 81 -11.48 12.37 14.27
CA PRO A 81 -12.12 12.01 15.55
C PRO A 81 -12.99 10.74 15.47
N GLY A 82 -13.61 10.46 14.32
CA GLY A 82 -14.40 9.24 14.11
C GLY A 82 -13.54 7.99 14.11
N LEU A 83 -12.35 8.06 13.50
CA LEU A 83 -11.35 6.99 13.55
C LEU A 83 -10.88 6.74 14.98
N ASP A 84 -10.55 7.81 15.73
CA ASP A 84 -10.10 7.70 17.12
C ASP A 84 -11.16 7.08 18.04
N LYS A 85 -12.44 7.46 17.87
CA LYS A 85 -13.56 6.84 18.58
C LYS A 85 -13.67 5.34 18.26
N THR A 86 -13.50 4.96 16.99
CA THR A 86 -13.53 3.57 16.56
C THR A 86 -12.36 2.78 17.16
N ALA A 87 -11.15 3.33 17.16
CA ALA A 87 -9.98 2.73 17.81
C ALA A 87 -10.22 2.50 19.31
N GLN A 88 -10.76 3.50 20.00
CA GLN A 88 -11.07 3.39 21.42
C GLN A 88 -12.16 2.34 21.69
N TYR A 89 -13.20 2.29 20.86
CA TYR A 89 -14.25 1.27 20.97
C TYR A 89 -13.68 -0.15 20.84
N ILE A 90 -12.80 -0.39 19.86
CA ILE A 90 -12.12 -1.68 19.67
C ILE A 90 -11.27 -2.01 20.90
N ALA A 91 -10.42 -1.06 21.35
CA ALA A 91 -9.54 -1.24 22.50
C ALA A 91 -10.31 -1.53 23.81
N ASP A 92 -11.44 -0.87 24.03
CA ASP A 92 -12.28 -1.10 25.22
C ASP A 92 -12.93 -2.48 25.23
N ARG A 93 -13.34 -2.99 24.05
CA ARG A 93 -13.85 -4.38 23.93
C ARG A 93 -12.75 -5.40 24.19
N LEU A 94 -11.55 -5.20 23.62
CA LEU A 94 -10.39 -6.06 23.85
C LEU A 94 -9.96 -6.08 25.33
N LYS A 95 -10.00 -4.93 26.00
CA LYS A 95 -9.73 -4.81 27.43
C LYS A 95 -10.74 -5.59 28.28
N LYS A 96 -12.05 -5.48 27.97
CA LYS A 96 -13.11 -6.28 28.64
C LYS A 96 -12.91 -7.77 28.46
N LEU A 97 -12.40 -8.19 27.30
CA LEU A 97 -12.07 -9.57 26.96
C LEU A 97 -10.74 -10.04 27.56
N LYS A 98 -9.98 -9.16 28.22
CA LYS A 98 -8.67 -9.41 28.83
C LYS A 98 -7.59 -9.84 27.84
N PHE A 99 -7.62 -9.29 26.63
CA PHE A 99 -6.49 -9.40 25.71
C PHE A 99 -5.29 -8.63 26.25
N ARG A 100 -4.11 -9.14 25.96
CA ARG A 100 -2.88 -8.42 26.30
C ARG A 100 -2.68 -7.26 25.31
N PRO A 101 -2.49 -6.02 25.79
CA PRO A 101 -2.10 -4.91 24.92
C PRO A 101 -0.78 -5.23 24.22
N ALA A 102 -0.68 -4.87 22.94
CA ALA A 102 0.50 -5.13 22.14
C ALA A 102 0.90 -3.93 21.26
N GLY A 103 0.40 -2.76 21.56
CA GLY A 103 0.87 -1.49 21.02
C GLY A 103 2.02 -0.90 21.83
N ASP A 104 2.26 0.39 21.65
CA ASP A 104 3.36 1.11 22.29
C ASP A 104 3.15 1.23 23.80
N ASN A 105 4.24 1.13 24.56
CA ASN A 105 4.26 1.37 26.01
C ASN A 105 3.21 0.55 26.80
N GLY A 106 2.85 -0.65 26.31
CA GLY A 106 1.86 -1.51 26.98
C GLY A 106 0.42 -1.06 26.80
N THR A 107 0.13 -0.23 25.81
CA THR A 107 -1.23 0.13 25.38
C THR A 107 -1.72 -0.76 24.25
N TYR A 108 -2.97 -0.58 23.81
CA TYR A 108 -3.49 -1.22 22.60
C TYR A 108 -3.11 -0.46 21.32
N PHE A 109 -2.51 0.72 21.42
CA PHE A 109 -2.25 1.61 20.31
C PHE A 109 -0.78 1.59 19.90
N GLN A 110 -0.53 1.33 18.62
CA GLN A 110 0.74 1.65 17.99
C GLN A 110 0.57 3.01 17.31
N HIS A 111 1.17 4.05 17.88
CA HIS A 111 1.03 5.42 17.41
C HIS A 111 1.86 5.67 16.14
N ILE A 112 1.26 6.40 15.22
CA ILE A 112 1.86 6.81 13.95
C ILE A 112 1.83 8.33 13.90
N ALA A 113 3.00 8.95 13.97
CA ALA A 113 3.13 10.38 13.80
C ALA A 113 2.88 10.77 12.34
N LEU A 114 2.05 11.76 12.15
CA LEU A 114 1.72 12.34 10.85
C LEU A 114 2.14 13.80 10.80
N THR A 115 2.60 14.24 9.64
CA THR A 115 2.74 15.65 9.33
C THR A 115 1.51 16.13 8.58
N ARG A 116 0.81 17.10 9.18
CA ARG A 116 -0.32 17.80 8.55
C ARG A 116 0.20 19.10 7.95
N THR A 117 0.08 19.26 6.66
CA THR A 117 0.48 20.46 5.93
C THR A 117 -0.74 21.16 5.36
N GLU A 118 -0.85 22.45 5.63
CA GLU A 118 -1.85 23.36 5.09
C GLU A 118 -1.20 24.51 4.34
N VAL A 119 -1.85 24.97 3.30
CA VAL A 119 -1.39 26.13 2.53
C VAL A 119 -2.16 27.37 2.99
N ASP A 120 -1.44 28.39 3.39
CA ASP A 120 -2.00 29.72 3.65
C ASP A 120 -2.32 30.39 2.31
N ARG A 121 -3.59 30.39 1.93
CA ARG A 121 -4.07 30.89 0.64
C ARG A 121 -3.97 32.41 0.50
N GLU A 122 -4.11 33.13 1.61
CA GLU A 122 -4.11 34.60 1.59
C GLU A 122 -2.70 35.15 1.41
N HIS A 123 -1.70 34.42 1.87
CA HIS A 123 -0.30 34.84 1.83
C HIS A 123 0.55 34.01 0.86
N SER A 124 -0.06 33.27 -0.07
CA SER A 124 0.63 32.53 -1.12
C SER A 124 0.25 33.05 -2.49
N SER A 125 1.23 33.54 -3.23
CA SER A 125 1.06 34.11 -4.58
C SER A 125 2.34 33.97 -5.41
N ALA A 126 2.24 34.17 -6.71
CA ALA A 126 3.40 34.33 -7.56
C ALA A 126 3.20 35.57 -8.46
N GLN A 127 4.29 36.26 -8.81
CA GLN A 127 4.26 37.46 -9.63
C GLN A 127 5.38 37.45 -10.67
N LEU A 128 5.02 37.74 -11.93
CA LEU A 128 5.96 37.94 -13.03
C LEU A 128 5.69 39.29 -13.68
N GLY A 129 6.57 40.26 -13.48
CA GLY A 129 6.33 41.64 -13.91
C GLY A 129 5.06 42.19 -13.24
N ASN A 130 4.09 42.61 -14.06
CA ASN A 130 2.82 43.16 -13.57
C ASN A 130 1.71 42.10 -13.43
N ARG A 131 1.99 40.83 -13.74
CA ARG A 131 1.01 39.74 -13.64
C ARG A 131 1.15 39.01 -12.31
N THR A 132 0.06 38.97 -11.57
CA THR A 132 -0.06 38.17 -10.35
C THR A 132 -0.77 36.84 -10.68
N PHE A 133 -0.26 35.76 -10.13
CA PHE A 133 -0.82 34.41 -10.23
C PHE A 133 -1.35 34.00 -8.86
N MET A 134 -2.55 33.42 -8.88
CA MET A 134 -3.28 33.04 -7.66
C MET A 134 -3.17 31.55 -7.39
N LEU A 135 -2.99 31.21 -6.14
CA LEU A 135 -2.99 29.83 -5.67
C LEU A 135 -4.33 29.15 -5.95
N GLY A 136 -4.27 27.98 -6.57
CA GLY A 136 -5.46 27.19 -6.91
C GLY A 136 -6.05 27.51 -8.30
N GLU A 137 -5.74 28.67 -8.83
CA GLU A 137 -6.15 29.11 -10.18
C GLU A 137 -4.98 29.02 -11.17
N ASP A 138 -3.82 29.51 -10.75
CA ASP A 138 -2.63 29.59 -11.61
C ASP A 138 -1.50 28.65 -11.19
N PHE A 139 -1.42 28.27 -9.91
CA PHE A 139 -0.44 27.28 -9.44
C PHE A 139 -0.93 26.49 -8.24
N LEU A 140 -0.30 25.33 -8.02
CA LEU A 140 -0.55 24.41 -6.91
C LEU A 140 0.77 24.12 -6.19
N PRO A 141 0.83 24.11 -4.85
CA PRO A 141 2.01 23.66 -4.12
C PRO A 141 2.12 22.14 -4.19
N THR A 142 3.34 21.61 -4.19
CA THR A 142 3.60 20.16 -4.12
C THR A 142 4.61 19.79 -3.04
N GLY A 143 5.33 20.78 -2.53
CA GLY A 143 6.31 20.59 -1.46
C GLY A 143 5.75 20.89 -0.07
N ARG A 144 6.60 20.68 0.93
CA ARG A 144 6.31 20.96 2.35
C ARG A 144 7.06 22.17 2.87
N VAL A 145 7.71 22.91 2.00
CA VAL A 145 8.61 24.00 2.36
C VAL A 145 8.01 25.30 1.92
N SER A 146 7.85 26.21 2.88
CA SER A 146 7.54 27.61 2.60
C SER A 146 8.73 28.27 1.85
N GLY A 147 8.42 29.26 1.05
CA GLY A 147 9.45 30.04 0.36
C GLY A 147 8.97 31.44 0.05
N ASP A 148 9.92 32.37 0.06
CA ASP A 148 9.75 33.74 -0.43
C ASP A 148 10.96 34.04 -1.31
N VAL A 149 10.75 33.93 -2.63
CA VAL A 149 11.83 33.86 -3.61
C VAL A 149 11.57 34.82 -4.75
N ASP A 150 12.50 35.73 -5.04
CA ASP A 150 12.52 36.51 -6.27
C ASP A 150 13.77 36.13 -7.10
N ALA A 151 13.57 35.36 -8.18
CA ALA A 151 14.71 34.85 -8.94
C ALA A 151 14.41 34.71 -10.45
N PRO A 152 15.47 34.76 -11.29
CA PRO A 152 15.33 34.41 -12.70
C PRO A 152 15.06 32.93 -12.88
N LEU A 153 14.58 32.55 -14.07
CA LEU A 153 14.09 31.21 -14.37
C LEU A 153 15.04 30.46 -15.32
N VAL A 154 15.14 29.16 -15.13
CA VAL A 154 15.87 28.26 -16.02
C VAL A 154 15.02 27.00 -16.27
N TYR A 155 14.90 26.60 -17.53
CA TYR A 155 14.28 25.34 -17.93
C TYR A 155 15.34 24.26 -18.09
N ALA A 156 15.20 23.14 -17.41
CA ALA A 156 16.19 22.06 -17.38
C ALA A 156 15.67 20.74 -18.00
N GLY A 157 14.76 20.81 -18.98
CA GLY A 157 14.19 19.61 -19.58
C GLY A 157 13.56 18.67 -18.54
N HIS A 158 13.90 17.39 -18.57
CA HIS A 158 13.40 16.44 -17.56
C HIS A 158 14.07 16.56 -16.17
N GLY A 159 15.19 17.30 -16.05
CA GLY A 159 15.87 17.59 -14.79
C GLY A 159 16.63 16.43 -14.13
N TRP A 160 16.76 15.27 -14.75
CA TRP A 160 17.49 14.12 -14.22
C TRP A 160 18.94 14.07 -14.67
N VAL A 161 19.79 13.54 -13.79
CA VAL A 161 21.19 13.19 -14.10
C VAL A 161 21.38 11.69 -13.91
N PHE A 162 21.99 11.00 -14.89
CA PHE A 162 22.44 9.61 -14.83
C PHE A 162 23.87 9.53 -15.32
N LYS A 163 24.82 9.41 -14.39
CA LYS A 163 26.27 9.47 -14.69
C LYS A 163 26.73 8.31 -15.57
N SER A 164 26.30 7.09 -15.24
CA SER A 164 26.66 5.88 -16.01
C SER A 164 26.11 5.87 -17.44
N LYS A 165 25.07 6.66 -17.71
CA LYS A 165 24.44 6.78 -19.04
C LYS A 165 24.79 8.06 -19.77
N ASN A 166 25.68 8.88 -19.18
CA ASN A 166 26.08 10.19 -19.72
C ASN A 166 24.87 11.11 -19.99
N VAL A 167 23.88 11.06 -19.10
CA VAL A 167 22.68 11.92 -19.15
C VAL A 167 22.80 12.99 -18.09
N ASN A 168 22.81 14.25 -18.53
CA ASN A 168 22.81 15.40 -17.65
C ASN A 168 21.90 16.49 -18.23
N ALA A 169 20.71 16.64 -17.65
CA ALA A 169 19.75 17.65 -18.07
C ALA A 169 20.23 19.11 -17.82
N TYR A 170 21.23 19.27 -17.01
CA TYR A 170 21.77 20.57 -16.61
C TYR A 170 23.07 20.97 -17.34
N GLU A 171 23.45 20.21 -18.36
CA GLU A 171 24.69 20.51 -19.10
C GLU A 171 24.68 21.95 -19.68
N GLY A 172 25.66 22.74 -19.29
CA GLY A 172 25.77 24.16 -19.69
C GLY A 172 24.77 25.10 -19.00
N LEU A 173 24.00 24.63 -17.99
CA LEU A 173 23.07 25.45 -17.21
C LEU A 173 23.63 25.75 -15.82
N ASP A 174 23.51 27.00 -15.41
CA ASP A 174 23.69 27.40 -14.03
C ASP A 174 22.30 27.53 -13.36
N VAL A 175 22.07 26.77 -12.28
CA VAL A 175 20.79 26.75 -11.51
C VAL A 175 20.89 27.51 -10.19
N ARG A 176 22.10 27.92 -9.79
CA ARG A 176 22.33 28.63 -8.54
C ARG A 176 21.57 29.95 -8.53
N ASP A 177 20.86 30.19 -7.42
CA ASP A 177 20.05 31.39 -7.20
C ASP A 177 18.92 31.57 -8.24
N LYS A 178 18.45 30.47 -8.88
CA LYS A 178 17.38 30.50 -9.87
C LYS A 178 16.19 29.62 -9.47
N ILE A 179 15.04 29.87 -10.10
CA ILE A 179 13.88 28.98 -10.07
C ILE A 179 14.05 28.03 -11.25
N VAL A 180 14.08 26.73 -10.96
CA VAL A 180 14.26 25.69 -11.96
C VAL A 180 12.89 25.17 -12.41
N ILE A 181 12.67 25.07 -13.72
CA ILE A 181 11.47 24.49 -14.33
C ILE A 181 11.86 23.15 -14.95
N VAL A 182 11.12 22.08 -14.63
CA VAL A 182 11.37 20.75 -15.19
C VAL A 182 10.11 20.10 -15.76
N SER A 183 10.27 19.38 -16.86
CA SER A 183 9.26 18.54 -17.48
C SER A 183 9.28 17.16 -16.83
N GLY A 184 8.53 16.99 -15.74
CA GLY A 184 8.46 15.79 -14.92
C GLY A 184 7.91 16.10 -13.53
N ASP A 185 7.59 15.06 -12.77
CA ASP A 185 7.13 15.18 -11.39
C ASP A 185 8.26 15.07 -10.35
N GLY A 186 9.47 14.85 -10.80
CA GLY A 186 10.66 14.75 -9.95
C GLY A 186 10.83 13.39 -9.26
N VAL A 187 9.89 12.48 -9.39
CA VAL A 187 9.88 11.15 -8.77
C VAL A 187 10.19 10.06 -9.79
N GLU A 188 9.48 10.06 -10.93
CA GLU A 188 9.69 9.06 -11.98
C GLU A 188 10.81 9.48 -12.94
N PRO A 189 11.80 8.60 -13.18
CA PRO A 189 12.85 8.87 -14.15
C PRO A 189 12.31 8.93 -15.59
N PRO A 190 13.02 9.58 -16.53
CA PRO A 190 12.60 9.64 -17.93
C PRO A 190 12.54 8.26 -18.56
N GLN A 191 11.82 8.16 -19.68
CA GLN A 191 11.60 6.89 -20.38
C GLN A 191 12.92 6.17 -20.69
N GLY A 192 12.98 4.87 -20.38
CA GLY A 192 14.19 4.04 -20.59
C GLY A 192 15.26 4.20 -19.50
N MET A 193 15.00 4.99 -18.45
CA MET A 193 15.83 5.11 -17.27
C MET A 193 15.20 4.38 -16.08
N SER A 194 16.03 3.91 -15.15
CA SER A 194 15.57 3.26 -13.93
C SER A 194 16.50 3.62 -12.79
N VAL A 195 15.91 3.88 -11.62
CA VAL A 195 16.62 4.05 -10.35
C VAL A 195 16.68 2.75 -9.55
N ALA A 196 15.93 1.72 -9.98
CA ALA A 196 15.96 0.40 -9.36
C ALA A 196 17.35 -0.22 -9.53
N ASN A 197 17.91 -0.74 -8.44
CA ASN A 197 19.26 -1.35 -8.38
C ASN A 197 20.44 -0.42 -8.74
N ALA A 198 20.22 0.89 -8.89
CA ALA A 198 21.28 1.87 -9.06
C ALA A 198 21.64 2.49 -7.70
N SER A 199 22.95 2.56 -7.38
CA SER A 199 23.36 3.29 -6.18
C SER A 199 22.98 4.76 -6.31
N GLY A 200 22.53 5.42 -5.24
CA GLY A 200 22.20 6.85 -5.23
C GLY A 200 23.38 7.79 -5.58
N ARG A 201 24.54 7.24 -5.92
CA ARG A 201 25.71 7.95 -6.45
C ARG A 201 25.69 8.07 -7.97
N ASP A 202 24.92 7.23 -8.65
CA ASP A 202 24.86 7.17 -10.11
C ASP A 202 23.85 8.17 -10.70
N TRP A 203 22.85 8.54 -9.92
CA TRP A 203 21.77 9.41 -10.40
C TRP A 203 21.43 10.53 -9.41
N GLU A 204 20.86 11.60 -9.93
CA GLU A 204 20.24 12.67 -9.15
C GLU A 204 18.88 13.02 -9.75
N SER A 205 17.85 13.08 -8.87
CA SER A 205 16.52 13.55 -9.27
C SER A 205 16.53 15.08 -9.47
N PRO A 206 15.53 15.64 -10.16
CA PRO A 206 15.40 17.09 -10.32
C PRO A 206 15.39 17.84 -8.98
N ILE A 207 14.73 17.27 -7.98
CA ILE A 207 14.65 17.87 -6.64
C ILE A 207 16.03 17.85 -5.97
N SER A 208 16.65 16.69 -5.90
CA SER A 208 17.97 16.51 -5.27
C SER A 208 19.04 17.35 -5.96
N TYR A 209 19.02 17.44 -7.29
CA TYR A 209 19.97 18.25 -8.02
C TYR A 209 19.78 19.75 -7.73
N ALA A 210 18.53 20.25 -7.81
CA ALA A 210 18.22 21.64 -7.55
C ALA A 210 18.63 22.07 -6.14
N GLU A 211 18.38 21.24 -5.12
CA GLU A 211 18.79 21.48 -3.73
C GLU A 211 20.31 21.56 -3.60
N LYS A 212 21.02 20.56 -4.07
CA LYS A 212 22.49 20.47 -3.96
C LYS A 212 23.22 21.60 -4.70
N HIS A 213 22.65 22.10 -5.79
CA HIS A 213 23.26 23.12 -6.61
C HIS A 213 22.76 24.55 -6.35
N GLY A 214 21.97 24.74 -5.26
CA GLY A 214 21.62 26.07 -4.77
C GLY A 214 20.50 26.76 -5.54
N ALA A 215 19.60 26.02 -6.17
CA ALA A 215 18.35 26.57 -6.69
C ALA A 215 17.51 27.18 -5.57
N LYS A 216 16.63 28.12 -5.86
CA LYS A 216 15.79 28.82 -4.89
C LYS A 216 14.40 28.22 -4.79
N ALA A 217 13.86 27.70 -5.90
CA ALA A 217 12.56 27.06 -5.97
C ALA A 217 12.49 26.13 -7.19
N LEU A 218 11.45 25.31 -7.22
CA LEU A 218 11.23 24.34 -8.30
C LEU A 218 9.80 24.45 -8.85
N ILE A 219 9.69 24.41 -10.18
CA ILE A 219 8.42 24.33 -10.89
C ILE A 219 8.38 22.99 -11.61
N LEU A 220 7.42 22.13 -11.26
CA LEU A 220 7.25 20.81 -11.85
C LEU A 220 6.11 20.82 -12.87
N VAL A 221 6.36 20.28 -14.05
CA VAL A 221 5.34 20.01 -15.06
C VAL A 221 5.17 18.49 -15.17
N PRO A 222 4.21 17.88 -14.45
CA PRO A 222 4.14 16.44 -14.32
C PRO A 222 3.70 15.74 -15.63
N ARG A 223 4.04 14.46 -15.80
CA ARG A 223 3.70 13.65 -16.98
C ARG A 223 2.19 13.63 -17.26
N THR A 224 1.38 13.53 -16.23
CA THR A 224 -0.09 13.55 -16.33
C THR A 224 -0.63 14.93 -15.99
N PHE A 225 -0.09 15.97 -16.65
CA PHE A 225 -0.31 17.38 -16.33
C PHE A 225 -1.78 17.73 -16.08
N GLU A 226 -2.67 17.48 -17.04
CA GLU A 226 -4.10 17.87 -16.96
C GLU A 226 -4.83 17.11 -15.82
N ARG A 227 -4.49 15.86 -15.62
CA ARG A 227 -5.04 15.04 -14.51
C ARG A 227 -4.58 15.56 -13.16
N ARG A 228 -3.26 15.76 -13.00
CA ARG A 228 -2.66 16.28 -11.75
C ARG A 228 -3.19 17.66 -11.41
N TRP A 229 -3.32 18.53 -12.41
CA TRP A 229 -3.90 19.86 -12.23
C TRP A 229 -5.33 19.76 -11.70
N ARG A 230 -6.21 19.03 -12.38
CA ARG A 230 -7.61 18.88 -12.01
C ARG A 230 -7.79 18.37 -10.57
N TYR A 231 -7.06 17.32 -10.21
CA TYR A 231 -7.12 16.75 -8.86
C TYR A 231 -6.53 17.68 -7.80
N GLY A 232 -5.41 18.35 -8.10
CA GLY A 232 -4.76 19.27 -7.18
C GLY A 232 -5.60 20.53 -6.93
N ALA A 233 -6.16 21.13 -7.97
CA ALA A 233 -7.01 22.31 -7.86
C ALA A 233 -8.27 22.05 -7.00
N ALA A 234 -8.88 20.87 -7.14
CA ALA A 234 -10.01 20.47 -6.30
C ALA A 234 -9.64 20.28 -4.81
N ARG A 235 -8.35 20.14 -4.52
CA ARG A 235 -7.82 19.89 -3.15
C ARG A 235 -7.11 21.09 -2.53
N VAL A 236 -6.83 22.13 -3.29
CA VAL A 236 -6.15 23.33 -2.80
C VAL A 236 -6.90 23.94 -1.60
N GLY A 237 -6.17 24.22 -0.54
CA GLY A 237 -6.71 24.74 0.72
C GLY A 237 -7.23 23.67 1.67
N ARG A 238 -7.03 22.40 1.35
CA ARG A 238 -7.26 21.30 2.30
C ARG A 238 -5.94 20.79 2.82
N PRO A 239 -5.87 20.38 4.10
CA PRO A 239 -4.67 19.78 4.63
C PRO A 239 -4.37 18.46 3.90
N TYR A 240 -3.10 18.20 3.67
CA TYR A 240 -2.62 16.88 3.30
C TYR A 240 -1.74 16.30 4.42
N PHE A 241 -1.74 14.99 4.50
CA PHE A 241 -1.05 14.26 5.55
C PHE A 241 0.01 13.35 4.96
N THR A 242 1.07 13.13 5.71
CA THR A 242 2.14 12.21 5.36
C THR A 242 2.65 11.51 6.61
N VAL A 243 3.31 10.37 6.43
CA VAL A 243 3.99 9.64 7.50
C VAL A 243 5.49 9.83 7.33
N PRO A 244 6.13 10.82 8.02
CA PRO A 244 7.54 11.14 7.77
C PRO A 244 8.47 9.94 7.91
N ARG A 245 8.16 9.06 8.87
CA ARG A 245 8.96 7.87 9.13
C ARG A 245 8.91 6.82 7.99
N LEU A 246 7.84 6.82 7.18
CA LEU A 246 7.74 5.93 6.00
C LEU A 246 8.36 6.53 4.75
N GLU A 247 8.55 7.85 4.70
CA GLU A 247 9.11 8.54 3.54
C GLU A 247 10.64 8.48 3.48
N ASN A 248 11.30 8.30 4.61
CA ASN A 248 12.75 8.13 4.69
C ASN A 248 13.14 6.71 4.28
N LEU A 249 13.07 6.42 2.98
CA LEU A 249 13.44 5.13 2.39
C LEU A 249 14.94 4.77 2.56
N ALA A 250 15.77 5.73 2.99
CA ALA A 250 17.20 5.54 3.21
C ALA A 250 17.57 5.19 4.68
N ALA A 251 16.60 5.18 5.59
CA ALA A 251 16.83 4.94 7.02
C ALA A 251 16.53 3.48 7.41
N ASP A 252 16.93 2.50 6.59
CA ASP A 252 16.94 1.09 6.98
C ASP A 252 18.13 0.76 7.93
N ASP A 253 18.98 1.74 8.24
CA ASP A 253 20.00 1.64 9.27
C ASP A 253 19.46 2.18 10.60
N GLU A 254 19.66 1.42 11.67
CA GLU A 254 19.14 1.56 13.04
C GLU A 254 19.50 2.86 13.79
N ASP A 255 19.99 3.87 13.11
CA ASP A 255 20.31 5.16 13.73
C ASP A 255 19.08 6.08 13.75
N GLU A 256 18.70 6.46 14.96
CA GLU A 256 17.63 7.44 15.26
C GLU A 256 17.80 8.70 14.39
N VAL A 257 16.95 8.82 13.38
CA VAL A 257 16.82 10.10 12.68
C VAL A 257 16.08 11.04 13.62
N GLU A 258 16.79 12.02 14.17
CA GLU A 258 16.19 13.14 14.90
C GLU A 258 15.09 13.76 14.04
N THR A 259 13.84 13.52 14.43
CA THR A 259 12.64 14.00 13.74
C THR A 259 12.42 15.51 13.87
N ASN A 260 13.36 16.23 14.47
CA ASN A 260 13.29 17.68 14.71
C ASN A 260 14.05 18.53 13.67
N ALA A 261 14.61 17.93 12.60
CA ALA A 261 15.15 18.74 11.53
C ALA A 261 14.01 19.47 10.80
N PRO A 262 14.14 20.79 10.54
CA PRO A 262 13.14 21.49 9.73
C PRO A 262 13.04 20.83 8.36
N PRO A 263 11.85 20.85 7.72
CA PRO A 263 11.66 20.23 6.41
C PRO A 263 12.75 20.75 5.44
N GLN A 264 13.61 19.84 5.01
CA GLN A 264 14.63 20.15 3.99
C GLN A 264 13.93 20.11 2.63
N GLY A 265 14.27 21.06 1.76
CA GLY A 265 13.71 21.08 0.42
C GLY A 265 13.52 22.50 -0.12
N LEU A 266 13.03 22.58 -1.35
CA LEU A 266 12.73 23.81 -2.05
C LEU A 266 11.23 24.06 -2.11
N ALA A 267 10.81 25.33 -2.05
CA ALA A 267 9.46 25.71 -2.42
C ALA A 267 9.16 25.19 -3.84
N THR A 268 8.17 24.33 -3.94
CA THR A 268 7.89 23.58 -5.18
C THR A 268 6.44 23.75 -5.57
N ILE A 269 6.19 24.08 -6.84
CA ILE A 269 4.84 24.28 -7.38
C ILE A 269 4.62 23.53 -8.70
N ILE A 270 3.34 23.25 -9.00
CA ILE A 270 2.86 22.88 -10.33
C ILE A 270 2.14 24.11 -10.90
N PRO A 271 2.51 24.63 -12.08
CA PRO A 271 1.85 25.77 -12.69
C PRO A 271 0.59 25.33 -13.44
N SER A 272 -0.38 26.23 -13.64
CA SER A 272 -1.44 26.05 -14.63
C SER A 272 -0.88 26.19 -16.06
N ARG A 273 -1.67 25.76 -17.04
CA ARG A 273 -1.36 26.02 -18.46
C ARG A 273 -1.16 27.51 -18.74
N GLY A 274 -2.05 28.37 -18.22
CA GLY A 274 -1.98 29.82 -18.42
C GLY A 274 -0.75 30.46 -17.78
N MET A 275 -0.32 29.95 -16.62
CA MET A 275 0.96 30.37 -16.02
C MET A 275 2.15 29.94 -16.90
N LEU A 276 2.17 28.69 -17.40
CA LEU A 276 3.22 28.20 -18.29
C LEU A 276 3.29 29.05 -19.59
N GLU A 277 2.15 29.33 -20.21
CA GLU A 277 2.09 30.18 -21.41
C GLU A 277 2.72 31.55 -21.16
N THR A 278 2.50 32.12 -19.99
CA THR A 278 3.11 33.42 -19.62
C THR A 278 4.60 33.28 -19.36
N LEU A 279 5.04 32.25 -18.67
CA LEU A 279 6.46 32.02 -18.37
C LEU A 279 7.24 31.78 -19.66
N PHE A 280 6.69 31.03 -20.60
CA PHE A 280 7.38 30.67 -21.85
C PHE A 280 7.07 31.58 -23.04
N ALA A 281 6.27 32.63 -22.88
CA ALA A 281 6.01 33.58 -23.97
C ALA A 281 7.30 34.20 -24.51
N GLY A 282 7.59 34.03 -25.80
CA GLY A 282 8.80 34.54 -26.45
C GLY A 282 10.11 33.81 -26.13
N GLU A 283 10.03 32.62 -25.51
CA GLU A 283 11.19 31.79 -25.21
C GLU A 283 11.47 30.75 -26.33
N GLN A 284 12.55 29.96 -26.16
CA GLN A 284 12.97 28.93 -27.13
C GLN A 284 12.00 27.77 -27.25
N ALA A 285 11.16 27.54 -26.24
CA ALA A 285 10.07 26.58 -26.26
C ALA A 285 8.78 27.27 -25.77
N ASP A 286 7.64 26.80 -26.20
CA ASP A 286 6.35 27.21 -25.68
C ASP A 286 5.81 26.25 -24.60
N ALA A 287 4.73 26.64 -23.94
CA ALA A 287 4.11 25.82 -22.90
C ALA A 287 3.65 24.44 -23.40
N ALA A 288 3.15 24.38 -24.65
CA ALA A 288 2.68 23.12 -25.24
C ALA A 288 3.84 22.13 -25.40
N ARG A 289 5.00 22.60 -25.85
CA ARG A 289 6.22 21.80 -26.00
C ARG A 289 6.74 21.28 -24.65
N VAL A 290 6.71 22.13 -23.62
CA VAL A 290 7.12 21.76 -22.26
C VAL A 290 6.20 20.67 -21.67
N ILE A 291 4.88 20.81 -21.86
CA ILE A 291 3.88 19.81 -21.43
C ILE A 291 4.06 18.51 -22.21
N GLN A 292 4.30 18.59 -23.52
CA GLN A 292 4.55 17.42 -24.37
C GLN A 292 5.81 16.68 -23.94
N ALA A 293 6.90 17.40 -23.66
CA ALA A 293 8.15 16.83 -23.16
C ALA A 293 7.95 16.10 -21.83
N ALA A 294 7.14 16.67 -20.94
CA ALA A 294 6.76 16.00 -19.69
C ALA A 294 5.99 14.71 -19.95
N ALA A 295 4.99 14.72 -20.82
CA ALA A 295 4.15 13.56 -21.12
C ALA A 295 4.93 12.43 -21.78
N SER A 296 5.86 12.74 -22.70
CA SER A 296 6.70 11.75 -23.39
C SER A 296 7.90 11.27 -22.57
N GLY A 297 8.32 12.03 -21.56
CA GLY A 297 9.55 11.77 -20.82
C GLY A 297 10.82 11.96 -21.66
N GLU A 298 10.75 12.77 -22.73
CA GLU A 298 11.89 13.01 -23.61
C GLU A 298 12.95 13.92 -22.98
N GLN A 299 14.17 13.82 -23.49
CA GLN A 299 15.28 14.69 -23.11
C GLN A 299 15.20 16.01 -23.87
N ALA A 300 14.39 16.96 -23.41
CA ALA A 300 14.36 18.29 -23.96
C ALA A 300 15.62 19.07 -23.52
N LYS A 301 16.23 19.83 -24.45
CA LYS A 301 17.38 20.67 -24.13
C LYS A 301 16.98 21.81 -23.20
N GLY A 302 17.73 21.97 -22.11
CA GLY A 302 17.52 23.08 -21.19
C GLY A 302 18.08 24.39 -21.69
N PHE A 303 17.56 25.51 -21.18
CA PHE A 303 18.00 26.87 -21.46
C PHE A 303 17.60 27.84 -20.34
N ALA A 304 18.34 28.92 -20.19
CA ALA A 304 17.94 30.04 -19.33
C ALA A 304 16.85 30.85 -20.03
N LEU A 305 15.79 31.19 -19.32
CA LEU A 305 14.76 32.08 -19.82
C LEU A 305 15.32 33.52 -19.91
N SER A 306 14.60 34.39 -20.60
CA SER A 306 15.00 35.81 -20.73
C SER A 306 15.36 36.42 -19.36
N PRO A 307 16.49 37.09 -19.22
CA PRO A 307 16.92 37.71 -17.94
C PRO A 307 15.92 38.71 -17.37
N SER A 308 15.05 39.27 -18.21
CA SER A 308 13.97 40.17 -17.77
C SER A 308 12.84 39.42 -17.04
N LYS A 309 12.76 38.09 -17.14
CA LYS A 309 11.75 37.27 -16.47
C LYS A 309 12.26 36.83 -15.10
N ARG A 310 11.76 37.49 -14.10
CA ARG A 310 11.96 37.12 -12.69
C ARG A 310 10.62 36.78 -12.10
N LEU A 311 10.54 35.62 -11.44
CA LEU A 311 9.33 35.21 -10.72
C LEU A 311 9.55 35.48 -9.23
N HIS A 312 8.68 36.27 -8.67
CA HIS A 312 8.55 36.37 -7.22
C HIS A 312 7.48 35.35 -6.79
N LEU A 313 7.91 34.33 -6.05
CA LEU A 313 7.07 33.25 -5.53
C LEU A 313 7.04 33.34 -4.01
N THR A 314 5.89 33.64 -3.45
CA THR A 314 5.63 33.51 -2.00
C THR A 314 4.72 32.31 -1.78
N LEU A 315 5.21 31.31 -1.05
CA LEU A 315 4.47 30.11 -0.65
C LEU A 315 4.56 29.97 0.85
N LYS A 316 3.43 30.09 1.55
CA LYS A 316 3.34 29.90 3.00
C LYS A 316 2.58 28.63 3.34
N LEU A 317 3.25 27.77 4.09
CA LEU A 317 2.70 26.50 4.58
C LEU A 317 2.69 26.54 6.10
N SER A 318 1.61 26.02 6.68
CA SER A 318 1.53 25.64 8.09
C SER A 318 1.77 24.14 8.19
N VAL A 319 2.79 23.74 8.92
CA VAL A 319 3.16 22.36 9.14
C VAL A 319 2.96 22.04 10.62
N THR A 320 2.10 21.06 10.93
CA THR A 320 1.81 20.64 12.30
C THR A 320 1.93 19.14 12.42
N GLU A 321 2.38 18.67 13.58
CA GLU A 321 2.37 17.26 13.90
C GLU A 321 1.00 16.86 14.43
N VAL A 322 0.47 15.75 13.92
CA VAL A 322 -0.75 15.10 14.39
C VAL A 322 -0.51 13.59 14.44
N GLY A 323 -1.47 12.80 14.90
CA GLY A 323 -1.28 11.37 15.03
C GLY A 323 -2.46 10.56 14.52
N THR A 324 -2.18 9.29 14.27
CA THR A 324 -3.14 8.20 14.14
C THR A 324 -2.56 6.96 14.80
N GLN A 325 -3.26 5.83 14.79
CA GLN A 325 -2.78 4.63 15.45
C GLN A 325 -3.34 3.35 14.84
N ASN A 326 -2.53 2.29 14.83
CA ASN A 326 -3.04 0.93 14.73
C ASN A 326 -3.56 0.46 16.09
N VAL A 327 -4.54 -0.45 16.11
CA VAL A 327 -4.96 -1.14 17.33
C VAL A 327 -4.40 -2.55 17.33
N VAL A 328 -3.63 -2.90 18.37
CA VAL A 328 -2.88 -4.17 18.43
C VAL A 328 -3.13 -4.89 19.74
N ALA A 329 -3.52 -6.16 19.65
CA ALA A 329 -3.81 -6.99 20.82
C ALA A 329 -3.38 -8.43 20.64
N ILE A 330 -3.05 -9.12 21.73
CA ILE A 330 -2.64 -10.52 21.72
C ILE A 330 -3.52 -11.35 22.65
N LEU A 331 -3.99 -12.46 22.13
CA LEU A 331 -4.45 -13.59 22.92
C LEU A 331 -3.27 -14.55 23.12
N ASP A 332 -2.71 -14.58 24.32
CA ASP A 332 -1.55 -15.43 24.61
C ASP A 332 -1.87 -16.93 24.45
N GLY A 333 -1.01 -17.63 23.74
CA GLY A 333 -1.07 -19.07 23.59
C GLY A 333 -0.73 -19.83 24.87
N LYS A 334 -1.16 -21.08 24.95
CA LYS A 334 -0.93 -21.93 26.16
C LYS A 334 0.35 -22.76 26.13
N ASP A 335 0.94 -22.98 24.94
CA ASP A 335 2.13 -23.83 24.80
C ASP A 335 3.40 -23.01 25.13
N PRO A 336 4.19 -23.40 26.14
CA PRO A 336 5.37 -22.65 26.54
C PRO A 336 6.41 -22.46 25.43
N ALA A 337 6.50 -23.41 24.48
CA ALA A 337 7.43 -23.35 23.35
C ALA A 337 6.88 -22.49 22.19
N LEU A 338 5.57 -22.56 21.93
CA LEU A 338 4.95 -21.95 20.76
C LEU A 338 4.26 -20.60 21.03
N LYS A 339 4.02 -20.22 22.29
CA LYS A 339 3.29 -18.97 22.63
C LYS A 339 4.00 -17.69 22.17
N LYS A 340 5.26 -17.77 21.75
CA LYS A 340 5.99 -16.64 21.14
C LYS A 340 5.89 -16.62 19.61
N GLU A 341 5.16 -17.56 19.03
CA GLU A 341 4.80 -17.55 17.62
C GLU A 341 3.36 -17.07 17.46
N TYR A 342 3.06 -16.35 16.39
CA TYR A 342 1.79 -15.65 16.20
C TYR A 342 1.12 -16.06 14.90
N VAL A 343 -0.19 -16.30 14.96
CA VAL A 343 -1.07 -16.22 13.80
C VAL A 343 -1.68 -14.83 13.86
N ALA A 344 -1.38 -14.00 12.87
CA ALA A 344 -1.89 -12.64 12.80
C ALA A 344 -3.21 -12.60 12.02
N LEU A 345 -4.18 -11.86 12.54
CA LEU A 345 -5.45 -11.54 11.90
C LEU A 345 -5.49 -10.03 11.71
N GLY A 346 -5.81 -9.56 10.52
CA GLY A 346 -5.80 -8.15 10.17
C GLY A 346 -7.03 -7.70 9.38
N ALA A 347 -7.42 -6.45 9.58
CA ALA A 347 -8.42 -5.70 8.85
C ALA A 347 -8.07 -4.22 8.98
N HIS A 348 -8.50 -3.35 8.06
CA HIS A 348 -8.39 -1.93 8.30
C HIS A 348 -9.67 -1.37 8.92
N TYR A 349 -9.55 -0.31 9.71
CA TYR A 349 -10.71 0.25 10.40
C TYR A 349 -10.99 1.71 10.02
N ASP A 350 -10.15 2.31 9.18
CA ASP A 350 -10.41 3.59 8.52
C ASP A 350 -11.28 3.41 7.27
N HIS A 351 -11.77 4.53 6.74
CA HIS A 351 -12.42 4.61 5.44
C HIS A 351 -12.26 6.03 4.87
N VAL A 352 -12.94 6.36 3.79
CA VAL A 352 -12.70 7.60 3.00
C VAL A 352 -13.41 8.86 3.54
N GLY A 353 -14.03 8.81 4.71
CA GLY A 353 -14.57 10.00 5.38
C GLY A 353 -15.80 10.60 4.70
N SER A 354 -15.91 11.93 4.74
CA SER A 354 -17.10 12.68 4.31
C SER A 354 -16.83 13.69 3.21
N SER A 355 -15.80 13.51 2.41
CA SER A 355 -15.39 14.50 1.41
C SER A 355 -14.88 13.86 0.13
N ALA A 356 -15.24 14.40 -1.01
CA ALA A 356 -14.69 14.03 -2.30
C ALA A 356 -13.15 14.15 -2.36
N ALA A 357 -12.54 14.98 -1.51
CA ALA A 357 -11.10 15.12 -1.42
C ALA A 357 -10.42 13.94 -0.72
N THR A 358 -11.13 13.24 0.15
CA THR A 358 -10.63 12.07 0.86
C THR A 358 -10.90 10.77 0.09
N GLY A 359 -11.74 10.81 -0.94
CA GLY A 359 -12.11 9.67 -1.77
C GLY A 359 -13.60 9.35 -1.77
N CYS A 360 -14.36 9.88 -0.81
CA CYS A 360 -15.81 9.70 -0.74
C CYS A 360 -16.51 10.31 -1.98
N ARG A 361 -17.42 9.56 -2.59
CA ARG A 361 -18.25 10.00 -3.74
C ARG A 361 -19.67 10.25 -3.27
N PRO A 362 -20.02 11.50 -2.96
CA PRO A 362 -21.36 11.86 -2.44
C PRO A 362 -22.49 11.38 -3.33
N VAL A 363 -23.66 11.12 -2.73
CA VAL A 363 -24.90 10.75 -3.41
C VAL A 363 -26.02 11.70 -2.97
N GLY A 364 -26.43 12.61 -3.86
CA GLY A 364 -27.36 13.67 -3.50
C GLY A 364 -26.80 14.58 -2.41
N SER A 365 -27.54 14.76 -1.32
CA SER A 365 -27.11 15.51 -0.13
C SER A 365 -26.29 14.68 0.88
N ASP A 366 -26.23 13.37 0.70
CA ASP A 366 -25.47 12.49 1.58
C ASP A 366 -23.98 12.52 1.18
N THR A 367 -23.16 12.94 2.12
CA THR A 367 -21.71 13.14 1.93
C THR A 367 -20.85 12.24 2.81
N ILE A 368 -21.45 11.44 3.71
CA ILE A 368 -20.71 10.59 4.66
C ILE A 368 -20.60 9.18 4.07
N CYS A 369 -19.39 8.79 3.68
CA CYS A 369 -19.12 7.42 3.27
C CYS A 369 -18.90 6.57 4.52
N ASN A 370 -19.90 5.81 4.92
CA ASN A 370 -19.89 5.04 6.16
C ASN A 370 -19.01 3.79 6.11
N GLY A 371 -18.72 3.26 4.90
CA GLY A 371 -17.82 2.14 4.73
C GLY A 371 -18.25 0.91 5.52
N ALA A 372 -19.47 0.42 5.26
CA ALA A 372 -19.97 -0.73 6.00
C ALA A 372 -19.34 -2.03 5.53
N ASP A 373 -19.08 -2.17 4.23
CA ASP A 373 -18.31 -3.29 3.70
C ASP A 373 -16.83 -2.97 3.70
N ASP A 374 -16.44 -1.81 3.23
CA ASP A 374 -15.06 -1.32 3.12
C ASP A 374 -14.66 -0.44 4.33
N ASP A 375 -13.88 -0.87 5.31
CA ASP A 375 -13.72 -2.25 5.74
C ASP A 375 -14.36 -2.44 7.12
N GLY A 376 -15.60 -1.94 7.24
CA GLY A 376 -16.45 -2.19 8.41
C GLY A 376 -16.72 -3.69 8.58
N SER A 377 -16.87 -4.43 7.47
CA SER A 377 -17.14 -5.86 7.49
C SER A 377 -15.95 -6.66 8.04
N GLY A 378 -14.73 -6.41 7.56
CA GLY A 378 -13.53 -7.07 8.08
C GLY A 378 -13.21 -6.66 9.53
N THR A 379 -13.28 -5.36 9.84
CA THR A 379 -13.09 -4.85 11.21
C THR A 379 -14.07 -5.50 12.19
N THR A 380 -15.34 -5.62 11.82
CA THR A 380 -16.37 -6.29 12.64
C THR A 380 -16.10 -7.78 12.77
N ALA A 381 -15.77 -8.46 11.67
CA ALA A 381 -15.43 -9.88 11.69
C ALA A 381 -14.25 -10.15 12.62
N LEU A 382 -13.22 -9.33 12.54
CA LEU A 382 -12.03 -9.43 13.38
C LEU A 382 -12.37 -9.30 14.87
N LEU A 383 -13.24 -8.36 15.23
CA LEU A 383 -13.63 -8.12 16.62
C LEU A 383 -14.54 -9.27 17.15
N THR A 384 -15.48 -9.78 16.35
CA THR A 384 -16.31 -10.94 16.73
C THR A 384 -15.49 -12.23 16.84
N MET A 385 -14.46 -12.41 16.00
CA MET A 385 -13.49 -13.50 16.16
C MET A 385 -12.69 -13.37 17.45
N ALA A 386 -12.25 -12.15 17.83
CA ALA A 386 -11.59 -11.93 19.10
C ALA A 386 -12.48 -12.34 20.28
N GLU A 387 -13.76 -12.00 20.25
CA GLU A 387 -14.74 -12.44 21.27
C GLU A 387 -14.89 -13.97 21.33
N ALA A 388 -14.93 -14.63 20.18
CA ALA A 388 -15.01 -16.08 20.10
C ALA A 388 -13.74 -16.76 20.65
N PHE A 389 -12.55 -16.24 20.30
CA PHE A 389 -11.27 -16.72 20.84
C PHE A 389 -11.15 -16.51 22.34
N ALA A 390 -11.62 -15.39 22.89
CA ALA A 390 -11.57 -15.12 24.34
C ALA A 390 -12.39 -16.13 25.15
N LYS A 391 -13.47 -16.62 24.57
CA LYS A 391 -14.43 -17.57 25.22
C LYS A 391 -14.23 -19.02 24.76
N GLY A 392 -13.35 -19.26 23.80
CA GLY A 392 -13.07 -20.56 23.22
C GLY A 392 -11.87 -21.29 23.85
N PRO A 393 -11.47 -22.42 23.26
CA PRO A 393 -10.28 -23.14 23.67
C PRO A 393 -9.03 -22.31 23.40
N ARG A 394 -8.14 -22.20 24.41
CA ARG A 394 -6.90 -21.47 24.27
C ARG A 394 -5.97 -22.18 23.27
N PRO A 395 -5.53 -21.56 22.19
CA PRO A 395 -4.66 -22.19 21.20
C PRO A 395 -3.23 -22.39 21.74
N ARG A 396 -2.40 -23.15 21.02
CA ARG A 396 -0.99 -23.37 21.39
C ARG A 396 -0.15 -22.13 21.11
N ARG A 397 -0.20 -21.58 19.87
CA ARG A 397 0.40 -20.28 19.50
C ARG A 397 -0.49 -19.14 19.95
N SER A 398 0.07 -17.97 20.08
CA SER A 398 -0.69 -16.76 20.32
C SER A 398 -1.42 -16.30 19.04
N ILE A 399 -2.56 -15.65 19.22
CA ILE A 399 -3.25 -14.94 18.14
C ILE A 399 -2.98 -13.45 18.30
N LEU A 400 -2.50 -12.83 17.24
CA LEU A 400 -2.29 -11.39 17.16
C LEU A 400 -3.42 -10.78 16.33
N PHE A 401 -4.04 -9.75 16.86
CA PHE A 401 -5.07 -8.97 16.19
C PHE A 401 -4.52 -7.59 15.88
N VAL A 402 -4.63 -7.14 14.63
CA VAL A 402 -4.19 -5.82 14.19
C VAL A 402 -5.28 -5.17 13.36
N TRP A 403 -5.81 -4.05 13.85
CA TRP A 403 -6.64 -3.15 13.05
C TRP A 403 -5.75 -2.04 12.54
N HIS A 404 -5.60 -1.96 11.23
CA HIS A 404 -4.70 -1.00 10.57
C HIS A 404 -5.42 0.32 10.32
N ALA A 405 -4.70 1.44 10.47
CA ALA A 405 -5.17 2.77 10.10
C ALA A 405 -4.52 3.24 8.80
N GLY A 406 -5.24 4.00 7.99
CA GLY A 406 -4.68 4.62 6.80
C GLY A 406 -4.41 3.64 5.66
N GLU A 407 -5.19 2.57 5.55
CA GLU A 407 -5.23 1.70 4.36
C GLU A 407 -5.58 2.55 3.14
N GLU A 408 -6.62 3.36 3.24
CA GLU A 408 -7.16 4.26 2.22
C GLU A 408 -6.21 5.42 1.83
N LYS A 409 -5.13 5.60 2.58
CA LYS A 409 -4.06 6.57 2.30
C LYS A 409 -2.81 5.93 1.68
N GLY A 410 -2.89 4.64 1.34
CA GLY A 410 -1.81 3.86 0.75
C GLY A 410 -1.14 2.92 1.75
N LEU A 411 -1.93 2.17 2.51
CA LEU A 411 -1.50 1.08 3.40
C LEU A 411 -0.60 1.56 4.57
N TRP A 412 -0.79 2.78 5.05
CA TRP A 412 0.13 3.37 6.05
C TRP A 412 0.28 2.53 7.32
N GLY A 413 -0.85 2.05 7.88
CA GLY A 413 -0.84 1.32 9.13
C GLY A 413 -0.10 0.00 9.05
N SER A 414 -0.36 -0.78 8.01
CA SER A 414 0.33 -2.07 7.82
C SER A 414 1.79 -1.88 7.40
N GLU A 415 2.11 -0.88 6.60
CA GLU A 415 3.50 -0.55 6.27
C GLU A 415 4.27 -0.11 7.51
N TYR A 416 3.68 0.76 8.33
CA TYR A 416 4.28 1.19 9.60
C TYR A 416 4.45 0.02 10.56
N PHE A 417 3.42 -0.84 10.70
CA PHE A 417 3.49 -2.00 11.57
C PHE A 417 4.58 -2.99 11.14
N THR A 418 4.72 -3.24 9.84
CA THR A 418 5.70 -4.22 9.33
C THR A 418 7.13 -3.68 9.32
N ARG A 419 7.33 -2.37 9.19
CA ARG A 419 8.66 -1.75 9.33
C ARG A 419 9.08 -1.56 10.79
N TYR A 420 8.14 -1.23 11.66
CA TYR A 420 8.37 -0.95 13.09
C TYR A 420 7.48 -1.84 13.96
N PRO A 421 7.64 -3.17 13.87
CA PRO A 421 6.69 -4.10 14.46
C PRO A 421 6.79 -4.11 15.98
N THR A 422 5.64 -4.02 16.66
CA THR A 422 5.55 -4.20 18.11
C THR A 422 5.77 -5.67 18.53
N VAL A 423 5.68 -6.57 17.57
CA VAL A 423 5.93 -8.01 17.71
C VAL A 423 6.81 -8.47 16.55
N PRO A 424 7.95 -9.13 16.78
CA PRO A 424 8.90 -9.47 15.71
C PRO A 424 8.29 -10.29 14.57
N LEU A 425 8.33 -9.81 13.33
CA LEU A 425 7.74 -10.48 12.15
C LEU A 425 8.23 -11.92 11.94
N LYS A 426 9.48 -12.21 12.27
CA LYS A 426 10.04 -13.58 12.22
C LYS A 426 9.31 -14.60 13.08
N GLN A 427 8.48 -14.14 14.02
CA GLN A 427 7.66 -14.99 14.89
C GLN A 427 6.26 -15.25 14.29
N PHE A 428 5.93 -14.66 13.15
CA PHE A 428 4.63 -14.88 12.53
C PHE A 428 4.61 -16.22 11.80
N ALA A 429 3.55 -16.99 12.05
CA ALA A 429 3.26 -18.22 11.32
C ALA A 429 2.55 -17.93 9.99
N ALA A 430 1.59 -17.04 10.03
CA ALA A 430 0.85 -16.52 8.89
C ALA A 430 0.13 -15.21 9.28
N GLN A 431 -0.27 -14.43 8.26
CA GLN A 431 -1.21 -13.33 8.41
C GLN A 431 -2.46 -13.60 7.54
N LEU A 432 -3.63 -13.46 8.14
CA LEU A 432 -4.93 -13.60 7.48
C LEU A 432 -5.59 -12.23 7.44
N ASN A 433 -5.72 -11.65 6.25
CA ASN A 433 -6.31 -10.34 6.01
C ASN A 433 -7.77 -10.49 5.60
N ILE A 434 -8.60 -9.63 6.13
CA ILE A 434 -10.03 -9.60 5.85
C ILE A 434 -10.37 -8.18 5.48
N ASP A 435 -10.83 -7.98 4.24
CA ASP A 435 -11.15 -6.65 3.74
C ASP A 435 -12.25 -6.81 2.69
N MET A 436 -13.43 -6.24 2.95
CA MET A 436 -14.65 -6.38 2.19
C MET A 436 -15.11 -7.84 2.05
N ILE A 437 -15.92 -8.29 2.99
CA ILE A 437 -16.46 -9.66 3.03
C ILE A 437 -17.99 -9.71 3.25
N GLY A 438 -18.66 -8.56 3.19
CA GLY A 438 -20.05 -8.40 3.58
C GLY A 438 -21.03 -8.20 2.41
N ARG A 439 -20.62 -8.29 1.16
CA ARG A 439 -21.53 -8.07 0.02
C ARG A 439 -21.65 -9.29 -0.87
N SER A 440 -22.83 -9.46 -1.45
CA SER A 440 -23.13 -10.58 -2.36
C SER A 440 -23.75 -10.11 -3.65
N LYS A 441 -23.27 -10.65 -4.77
CA LYS A 441 -23.91 -10.48 -6.07
C LYS A 441 -25.25 -11.19 -6.08
N LYS A 442 -26.30 -10.46 -6.39
CA LYS A 442 -27.68 -11.00 -6.50
C LYS A 442 -27.83 -11.77 -7.81
N ASP A 443 -28.70 -12.79 -7.80
CA ASP A 443 -29.04 -13.50 -9.02
C ASP A 443 -29.64 -12.53 -10.07
N GLY A 444 -29.12 -12.61 -11.28
CA GLY A 444 -29.54 -11.74 -12.38
C GLY A 444 -28.99 -10.32 -12.34
N ASP A 445 -28.07 -10.00 -11.41
CA ASP A 445 -27.41 -8.69 -11.38
C ASP A 445 -26.49 -8.51 -12.59
N THR A 446 -26.85 -7.55 -13.47
CA THR A 446 -26.12 -7.18 -14.67
C THR A 446 -25.38 -5.84 -14.55
N ASN A 447 -25.38 -5.22 -13.35
CA ASN A 447 -24.69 -3.96 -13.13
C ASN A 447 -23.17 -4.13 -13.35
N PRO A 448 -22.55 -3.39 -14.30
CA PRO A 448 -21.11 -3.50 -14.55
C PRO A 448 -20.24 -3.18 -13.34
N ALA A 449 -20.72 -2.34 -12.40
CA ALA A 449 -20.01 -2.01 -11.17
C ALA A 449 -19.89 -3.21 -10.23
N ASN A 450 -20.80 -4.20 -10.34
CA ASN A 450 -20.81 -5.43 -9.54
C ASN A 450 -20.17 -6.62 -10.27
N LYS A 451 -19.42 -6.35 -11.37
CA LYS A 451 -18.81 -7.45 -12.17
C LYS A 451 -17.88 -8.34 -11.36
N MET A 452 -17.19 -7.77 -10.38
CA MET A 452 -16.25 -8.46 -9.51
C MET A 452 -16.91 -9.09 -8.29
N LEU A 453 -18.11 -8.67 -7.93
CA LEU A 453 -18.75 -9.12 -6.70
C LEU A 453 -19.07 -10.61 -6.75
N THR A 454 -18.67 -11.36 -5.73
CA THR A 454 -18.92 -12.81 -5.59
C THR A 454 -20.33 -13.10 -5.06
N GLY A 455 -20.83 -14.31 -5.30
CA GLY A 455 -22.13 -14.77 -4.78
C GLY A 455 -22.12 -15.01 -3.25
N PRO A 456 -23.29 -15.35 -2.66
CA PRO A 456 -23.46 -15.48 -1.20
C PRO A 456 -22.64 -16.63 -0.58
N GLU A 457 -22.27 -17.65 -1.37
CA GLU A 457 -21.47 -18.80 -0.91
C GLU A 457 -20.03 -18.73 -1.45
N GLU A 458 -19.59 -17.61 -2.04
CA GLU A 458 -18.31 -17.47 -2.73
C GLU A 458 -17.47 -16.33 -2.14
N ILE A 459 -16.15 -16.54 -2.07
CA ILE A 459 -15.18 -15.55 -1.63
C ILE A 459 -13.88 -15.68 -2.42
N TYR A 460 -13.25 -14.58 -2.82
CA TYR A 460 -11.89 -14.59 -3.34
C TYR A 460 -10.88 -14.91 -2.24
N VAL A 461 -9.90 -15.75 -2.59
CA VAL A 461 -8.77 -16.11 -1.73
C VAL A 461 -7.51 -15.76 -2.49
N ILE A 462 -6.79 -14.75 -2.02
CA ILE A 462 -5.67 -14.11 -2.74
C ILE A 462 -4.39 -14.27 -1.92
N GLY A 463 -3.27 -14.53 -2.61
CA GLY A 463 -1.93 -14.59 -2.03
C GLY A 463 -1.54 -15.95 -1.48
N SER A 464 -2.50 -16.82 -1.16
CA SER A 464 -2.20 -18.12 -0.53
C SER A 464 -1.34 -19.03 -1.40
N ARG A 465 -1.80 -19.33 -2.63
CA ARG A 465 -1.08 -20.18 -3.60
C ARG A 465 0.12 -19.46 -4.22
N MET A 466 0.11 -18.13 -4.18
CA MET A 466 1.23 -17.32 -4.69
C MET A 466 2.45 -17.38 -3.77
N MET A 467 2.27 -17.70 -2.48
CA MET A 467 3.36 -17.65 -1.50
C MET A 467 3.65 -18.98 -0.82
N SER A 468 2.61 -19.74 -0.41
CA SER A 468 2.78 -20.92 0.43
C SER A 468 1.82 -22.05 0.07
N THR A 469 2.36 -23.12 -0.51
CA THR A 469 1.58 -24.33 -0.81
C THR A 469 0.94 -24.90 0.47
N GLN A 470 1.69 -24.93 1.58
CA GLN A 470 1.18 -25.47 2.84
C GLN A 470 0.04 -24.65 3.43
N LEU A 471 0.11 -23.31 3.34
CA LEU A 471 -0.96 -22.45 3.82
C LEU A 471 -2.23 -22.61 2.98
N ALA A 472 -2.07 -22.66 1.66
CA ALA A 472 -3.17 -22.89 0.72
C ALA A 472 -3.87 -24.25 0.97
N ASP A 473 -3.09 -25.34 1.11
CA ASP A 473 -3.62 -26.68 1.36
C ASP A 473 -4.39 -26.75 2.69
N ARG A 474 -3.91 -26.06 3.74
CA ARG A 474 -4.61 -25.98 5.03
C ARG A 474 -5.90 -25.20 4.92
N ASN A 475 -5.91 -24.08 4.21
CA ASN A 475 -7.10 -23.28 3.96
C ASN A 475 -8.19 -24.09 3.24
N GLU A 476 -7.80 -24.80 2.18
CA GLU A 476 -8.70 -25.70 1.45
C GLU A 476 -9.25 -26.83 2.34
N ALA A 477 -8.40 -27.47 3.13
CA ALA A 477 -8.80 -28.55 4.02
C ALA A 477 -9.81 -28.07 5.07
N VAL A 478 -9.52 -26.94 5.73
CA VAL A 478 -10.41 -26.34 6.72
C VAL A 478 -11.75 -25.97 6.09
N ASN A 479 -11.75 -25.32 4.94
CA ASN A 479 -12.99 -24.93 4.27
C ASN A 479 -13.84 -26.15 3.88
N ARG A 480 -13.24 -27.14 3.22
CA ARG A 480 -13.92 -28.39 2.81
C ARG A 480 -14.55 -29.12 4.00
N ASP A 481 -13.84 -29.16 5.13
CA ASP A 481 -14.23 -29.94 6.30
C ASP A 481 -15.18 -29.17 7.23
N TYR A 482 -15.44 -27.87 6.97
CA TYR A 482 -16.29 -27.01 7.81
C TYR A 482 -17.53 -26.49 7.07
N LEU A 483 -17.45 -25.34 6.39
CA LEU A 483 -18.58 -24.69 5.74
C LEU A 483 -18.61 -24.89 4.23
N ASN A 484 -17.52 -25.33 3.65
CA ASN A 484 -17.36 -25.63 2.23
C ASN A 484 -17.80 -24.49 1.30
N LEU A 485 -17.39 -23.27 1.63
CA LEU A 485 -17.57 -22.11 0.78
C LEU A 485 -16.89 -22.32 -0.58
N LYS A 486 -17.39 -21.70 -1.61
CA LYS A 486 -16.72 -21.66 -2.93
C LYS A 486 -15.54 -20.68 -2.88
N PHE A 487 -14.33 -21.19 -2.67
CA PHE A 487 -13.11 -20.40 -2.77
C PHE A 487 -12.79 -20.11 -4.24
N ASN A 488 -12.69 -18.83 -4.57
CA ASN A 488 -12.37 -18.34 -5.90
C ASN A 488 -10.94 -17.80 -5.92
N TYR A 489 -10.08 -18.40 -6.76
CA TYR A 489 -8.66 -18.06 -6.90
C TYR A 489 -8.37 -17.23 -8.16
N HIS A 490 -9.38 -16.58 -8.74
CA HIS A 490 -9.24 -15.81 -9.98
C HIS A 490 -8.15 -14.74 -9.90
N TYR A 491 -8.00 -14.11 -8.74
CA TYR A 491 -7.02 -13.07 -8.49
C TYR A 491 -5.78 -13.56 -7.71
N ASP A 492 -5.66 -14.86 -7.44
CA ASP A 492 -4.49 -15.47 -6.80
C ASP A 492 -3.40 -15.80 -7.84
N GLU A 493 -3.09 -14.81 -8.69
CA GLU A 493 -2.20 -14.91 -9.85
C GLU A 493 -1.22 -13.72 -9.91
N PRO A 494 0.08 -13.95 -10.14
CA PRO A 494 1.08 -12.87 -10.16
C PRO A 494 0.82 -11.78 -11.22
N ASN A 495 0.13 -12.12 -12.31
CA ASN A 495 -0.14 -11.23 -13.44
C ASN A 495 -1.60 -10.74 -13.46
N ASP A 496 -2.29 -10.78 -12.34
CA ASP A 496 -3.64 -10.24 -12.21
C ASP A 496 -3.69 -8.78 -12.69
N PRO A 497 -4.50 -8.45 -13.73
CA PRO A 497 -4.59 -7.09 -14.26
C PRO A 497 -5.21 -6.09 -13.26
N GLU A 498 -6.04 -6.55 -12.33
CA GLU A 498 -6.62 -5.73 -11.26
C GLU A 498 -5.64 -5.53 -10.08
N ARG A 499 -4.54 -6.31 -10.05
CA ARG A 499 -3.43 -6.20 -9.10
C ARG A 499 -3.87 -6.28 -7.63
N LEU A 500 -4.88 -7.08 -7.32
CA LEU A 500 -5.47 -7.15 -5.98
C LEU A 500 -4.50 -7.61 -4.89
N PHE A 501 -3.49 -8.43 -5.25
CA PHE A 501 -2.43 -8.82 -4.31
C PHE A 501 -1.69 -7.64 -3.69
N TYR A 502 -1.70 -6.46 -4.32
CA TYR A 502 -0.97 -5.27 -3.87
C TYR A 502 -1.86 -4.20 -3.23
N ARG A 503 -3.18 -4.45 -3.09
CA ARG A 503 -4.17 -3.41 -2.83
C ARG A 503 -4.74 -3.40 -1.42
N SER A 504 -4.28 -4.28 -0.51
CA SER A 504 -4.68 -4.25 0.89
C SER A 504 -3.51 -4.60 1.81
N ASP A 505 -3.72 -4.52 3.10
CA ASP A 505 -2.72 -4.58 4.18
C ASP A 505 -1.84 -5.83 4.17
N HIS A 506 -2.34 -6.96 3.69
CA HIS A 506 -1.57 -8.21 3.58
C HIS A 506 -0.29 -8.07 2.76
N TYR A 507 -0.27 -7.15 1.80
CA TYR A 507 0.89 -6.95 0.94
C TYR A 507 2.13 -6.52 1.73
N ASN A 508 1.97 -5.67 2.74
CA ASN A 508 3.08 -5.25 3.58
C ASN A 508 3.69 -6.41 4.38
N TYR A 509 2.89 -7.37 4.83
CA TYR A 509 3.40 -8.60 5.45
C TYR A 509 4.06 -9.53 4.43
N ALA A 510 3.46 -9.66 3.24
CA ALA A 510 4.03 -10.47 2.16
C ALA A 510 5.43 -10.00 1.75
N LYS A 511 5.66 -8.68 1.63
CA LYS A 511 6.99 -8.11 1.35
C LYS A 511 8.07 -8.55 2.33
N HIS A 512 7.70 -8.81 3.58
CA HIS A 512 8.60 -9.26 4.64
C HIS A 512 8.65 -10.79 4.78
N GLY A 513 8.11 -11.54 3.81
CA GLY A 513 8.20 -13.00 3.77
C GLY A 513 7.25 -13.71 4.76
N VAL A 514 6.22 -13.03 5.26
CA VAL A 514 5.17 -13.66 6.05
C VAL A 514 4.17 -14.32 5.10
N PRO A 515 3.85 -15.62 5.24
CA PRO A 515 2.79 -16.25 4.45
C PRO A 515 1.45 -15.58 4.71
N ILE A 516 0.71 -15.18 3.66
CA ILE A 516 -0.55 -14.45 3.81
C ILE A 516 -1.72 -15.13 3.11
N ILE A 517 -2.93 -14.81 3.56
CA ILE A 517 -4.17 -14.94 2.80
C ILE A 517 -4.95 -13.64 2.91
N PHE A 518 -5.49 -13.20 1.80
CA PHE A 518 -6.43 -12.09 1.71
C PHE A 518 -7.80 -12.62 1.27
N TYR A 519 -8.83 -12.39 2.10
CA TYR A 519 -10.23 -12.71 1.82
C TYR A 519 -10.95 -11.44 1.38
N PHE A 520 -11.59 -11.52 0.20
CA PHE A 520 -12.19 -10.38 -0.47
C PHE A 520 -13.43 -10.80 -1.27
N ASP A 521 -14.51 -10.05 -1.23
CA ASP A 521 -15.74 -10.41 -1.97
C ASP A 521 -15.90 -9.69 -3.32
N GLY A 522 -15.09 -8.68 -3.58
CA GLY A 522 -15.12 -7.92 -4.83
C GLY A 522 -15.60 -6.48 -4.66
N VAL A 523 -15.24 -5.64 -5.61
CA VAL A 523 -15.72 -4.25 -5.67
C VAL A 523 -17.17 -4.23 -6.15
N HIS A 524 -17.99 -3.36 -5.56
CA HIS A 524 -19.41 -3.21 -5.83
C HIS A 524 -19.82 -1.76 -6.12
N GLU A 525 -21.07 -1.56 -6.53
CA GLU A 525 -21.60 -0.24 -6.93
C GLU A 525 -21.55 0.84 -5.85
N ASP A 526 -21.55 0.43 -4.58
CA ASP A 526 -21.55 1.33 -3.43
C ASP A 526 -20.12 1.63 -2.90
N TYR A 527 -19.08 1.04 -3.49
CA TYR A 527 -17.68 1.23 -3.08
C TYR A 527 -17.29 2.72 -3.06
N HIS A 528 -16.80 3.21 -1.91
CA HIS A 528 -16.47 4.62 -1.65
C HIS A 528 -17.66 5.57 -1.84
N ARG A 529 -18.85 5.12 -1.46
CA ARG A 529 -20.08 5.92 -1.49
C ARG A 529 -20.79 5.89 -0.15
N PRO A 530 -21.63 6.91 0.16
CA PRO A 530 -22.51 6.90 1.33
C PRO A 530 -23.47 5.70 1.37
N THR A 531 -23.75 5.14 0.21
CA THR A 531 -24.64 3.99 0.06
C THR A 531 -24.00 2.63 0.44
N ASP A 532 -22.71 2.61 0.82
CA ASP A 532 -22.11 1.45 1.51
C ASP A 532 -22.50 1.49 3.00
N SER A 533 -23.67 0.97 3.30
CA SER A 533 -24.36 1.09 4.58
C SER A 533 -24.66 -0.29 5.23
N PRO A 534 -24.77 -0.35 6.57
CA PRO A 534 -24.95 -1.61 7.31
C PRO A 534 -26.19 -2.44 6.93
N ASP A 535 -27.25 -1.80 6.42
CA ASP A 535 -28.47 -2.46 5.96
C ASP A 535 -28.32 -3.24 4.66
N LYS A 536 -27.23 -2.99 3.90
CA LYS A 536 -26.93 -3.69 2.65
C LYS A 536 -26.00 -4.90 2.82
N ILE A 537 -25.50 -5.12 4.02
CA ILE A 537 -24.56 -6.22 4.30
C ILE A 537 -25.29 -7.56 4.30
N ASP A 538 -24.71 -8.53 3.60
CA ASP A 538 -25.05 -9.94 3.68
C ASP A 538 -24.38 -10.56 4.91
N TYR A 539 -25.03 -10.41 6.06
CA TYR A 539 -24.52 -10.88 7.34
C TYR A 539 -24.36 -12.41 7.40
N GLU A 540 -25.12 -13.16 6.61
CA GLU A 540 -24.97 -14.62 6.54
C GLU A 540 -23.65 -15.01 5.87
N LYS A 541 -23.33 -14.37 4.74
CA LYS A 541 -22.04 -14.54 4.06
C LYS A 541 -20.89 -14.12 4.96
N MET A 542 -20.96 -12.91 5.51
CA MET A 542 -19.94 -12.34 6.39
C MET A 542 -19.67 -13.27 7.60
N GLN A 543 -20.71 -13.82 8.22
CA GLN A 543 -20.59 -14.77 9.33
C GLN A 543 -19.90 -16.06 8.89
N LYS A 544 -20.28 -16.65 7.75
CA LYS A 544 -19.67 -17.88 7.22
C LYS A 544 -18.17 -17.69 6.96
N ILE A 545 -17.79 -16.55 6.37
CA ILE A 545 -16.39 -16.24 6.09
C ILE A 545 -15.64 -16.07 7.40
N ALA A 546 -16.13 -15.23 8.33
CA ALA A 546 -15.49 -15.00 9.62
C ALA A 546 -15.30 -16.31 10.41
N ARG A 547 -16.30 -17.20 10.42
CA ARG A 547 -16.20 -18.53 11.05
C ARG A 547 -15.15 -19.41 10.38
N THR A 548 -15.07 -19.40 9.04
CA THR A 548 -14.07 -20.18 8.30
C THR A 548 -12.65 -19.68 8.60
N VAL A 549 -12.43 -18.36 8.61
CA VAL A 549 -11.14 -17.74 8.97
C VAL A 549 -10.77 -18.04 10.42
N PHE A 550 -11.73 -17.99 11.34
CA PHE A 550 -11.53 -18.36 12.75
C PHE A 550 -11.04 -19.80 12.91
N ILE A 551 -11.64 -20.77 12.18
CA ILE A 551 -11.21 -22.18 12.22
C ILE A 551 -9.81 -22.33 11.61
N LEU A 552 -9.49 -21.66 10.49
CA LEU A 552 -8.14 -21.69 9.93
C LEU A 552 -7.12 -21.11 10.90
N ALA A 553 -7.41 -19.96 11.51
CA ALA A 553 -6.53 -19.35 12.50
C ALA A 553 -6.29 -20.29 13.70
N SER A 554 -7.35 -20.98 14.16
CA SER A 554 -7.27 -22.00 15.22
C SER A 554 -6.40 -23.20 14.81
N GLU A 555 -6.55 -23.67 13.58
CA GLU A 555 -5.74 -24.77 13.00
C GLU A 555 -4.26 -24.37 12.97
N LEU A 556 -3.94 -23.22 12.37
CA LEU A 556 -2.58 -22.70 12.28
C LEU A 556 -1.95 -22.48 13.66
N ALA A 557 -2.73 -21.99 14.62
CA ALA A 557 -2.24 -21.76 15.97
C ALA A 557 -2.02 -23.06 16.76
N ASN A 558 -2.68 -24.16 16.41
CA ASN A 558 -2.51 -25.47 17.02
C ASN A 558 -1.57 -26.41 16.25
N ALA A 559 -1.21 -26.10 15.02
CA ALA A 559 -0.35 -26.90 14.16
C ALA A 559 1.04 -27.14 14.79
N THR A 560 1.68 -28.26 14.45
CA THR A 560 3.05 -28.57 14.92
C THR A 560 4.10 -27.72 14.23
N ALA A 561 3.91 -27.38 12.94
CA ALA A 561 4.83 -26.59 12.15
C ALA A 561 4.12 -25.38 11.54
N ARG A 562 4.87 -24.30 11.36
CA ARG A 562 4.43 -23.10 10.60
C ARG A 562 4.41 -23.42 9.10
N PRO A 563 3.48 -22.86 8.32
CA PRO A 563 3.61 -22.85 6.88
C PRO A 563 4.88 -22.07 6.48
N VAL A 564 5.48 -22.47 5.36
CA VAL A 564 6.67 -21.81 4.82
C VAL A 564 6.34 -21.13 3.51
N VAL A 565 7.01 -20.03 3.20
CA VAL A 565 7.00 -19.43 1.87
C VAL A 565 7.87 -20.30 0.98
N ASP A 566 7.25 -21.00 0.03
CA ASP A 566 7.89 -21.93 -0.91
C ASP A 566 7.77 -21.50 -2.38
N LYS A 567 7.27 -20.27 -2.59
CA LYS A 567 7.14 -19.60 -3.88
C LYS A 567 7.96 -18.31 -3.90
N GLN A 568 8.25 -17.81 -5.09
CA GLN A 568 8.83 -16.49 -5.24
C GLN A 568 7.76 -15.45 -4.87
N ILE A 569 8.09 -14.56 -3.95
CA ILE A 569 7.17 -13.48 -3.55
C ILE A 569 6.99 -12.54 -4.73
N PRO A 570 5.76 -12.29 -5.17
CA PRO A 570 5.52 -11.30 -6.21
C PRO A 570 5.99 -9.91 -5.77
N THR A 571 6.80 -9.28 -6.58
CA THR A 571 7.24 -7.91 -6.37
C THR A 571 6.45 -6.97 -7.28
N GLU A 572 6.05 -5.83 -6.74
CA GLU A 572 5.41 -4.80 -7.54
C GLU A 572 6.40 -4.31 -8.61
N THR A 573 6.20 -4.72 -9.86
CA THR A 573 6.92 -4.09 -10.97
C THR A 573 6.34 -2.69 -11.16
N THR A 574 7.16 -1.68 -10.95
CA THR A 574 6.81 -0.25 -11.11
C THR A 574 6.53 0.07 -12.58
N ASN A 575 5.43 -0.48 -13.12
CA ASN A 575 4.79 -0.01 -14.34
C ASN A 575 3.46 0.64 -13.92
N ARG A 576 3.57 1.81 -13.26
CA ARG A 576 2.42 2.72 -13.08
C ARG A 576 2.34 3.72 -14.22
#